data_6913e5aa773e6a88b45847775f2a64de
#
_entry.id   6913e5aa773e6a88b45847775f2a64de
#
_cell.length_a   1.000
_cell.length_b   1.000
_cell.length_c   1.000
_cell.angle_alpha   90.00
_cell.angle_beta   90.00
_cell.angle_gamma   90.00
#
_symmetry.space_group_name_H-M   'P 1'
#
loop_
_entity.id
_entity.type
_entity.pdbx_description
1 polymer ?
#
loop_
_entity_poly.entity_id
_entity_poly.type
_entity_poly.pdbx_seq_one_letter_code
_entity_poly.pdbx_strand_id
1 'polypeptide(L)'
;MGSEMCIRDSGKVAIKIHTGEKNGPNILPREMVMALQQHVPDSNLVETNTFYKGDRYTTAGHRETLKVNGWDFCTVDIMDEEGAVMLPVKGGKHFQEMSIAKNMLNYDSMIVLTHFKGHTMGGFGGSMKNIAIGNADGRIGKAMLHTSDPSNPWEYSQERFMENMAESAKATTDFFGKQIIYINVLRNMSVDCDCAGLAAAPPTTPDIGILASTDILAVDQASIDLVFALPDAAKHDLQERIESRRGLRQLSYMKELSMGNDQYELITICLLYTSDAADE
;
A
#
# COMPACT_ATOMS: atom_id res chain seq x y z
N MET A 1 -28.88 -4.95 -3.13
CA MET A 1 -28.33 -6.11 -3.87
C MET A 1 -26.87 -6.21 -3.46
N GLY A 2 -26.55 -7.18 -2.57
CA GLY A 2 -25.20 -7.38 -2.10
C GLY A 2 -24.30 -7.78 -3.29
N SER A 3 -23.24 -7.04 -3.54
CA SER A 3 -22.18 -7.50 -4.40
C SER A 3 -21.47 -8.64 -3.67
N GLU A 4 -21.79 -9.87 -4.01
CA GLU A 4 -20.94 -11.00 -3.64
C GLU A 4 -19.56 -10.74 -4.21
N MET A 5 -18.63 -10.40 -3.34
CA MET A 5 -17.22 -10.31 -3.66
C MET A 5 -16.72 -11.75 -3.75
N CYS A 6 -16.80 -12.32 -4.96
CA CYS A 6 -16.24 -13.62 -5.23
C CYS A 6 -14.71 -13.51 -5.29
N ILE A 7 -14.06 -13.60 -4.14
CA ILE A 7 -12.74 -14.21 -4.09
C ILE A 7 -13.01 -15.66 -4.51
N ARG A 8 -12.41 -16.11 -5.61
CA ARG A 8 -12.63 -17.49 -6.09
C ARG A 8 -12.34 -18.45 -4.95
N ASP A 9 -13.26 -19.38 -4.67
CA ASP A 9 -13.14 -20.40 -3.63
C ASP A 9 -11.95 -21.37 -3.83
N SER A 10 -11.11 -21.13 -4.85
CA SER A 10 -9.93 -21.92 -5.18
C SER A 10 -8.93 -21.08 -5.97
N GLY A 11 -8.04 -20.39 -5.29
CA GLY A 11 -6.96 -19.64 -5.92
C GLY A 11 -6.00 -19.08 -4.90
N LYS A 12 -4.74 -18.86 -5.31
CA LYS A 12 -3.71 -18.34 -4.44
C LYS A 12 -3.89 -16.83 -4.22
N VAL A 13 -3.96 -16.40 -2.98
CA VAL A 13 -4.20 -15.01 -2.61
C VAL A 13 -2.90 -14.33 -2.15
N ALA A 14 -2.56 -13.19 -2.76
CA ALA A 14 -1.51 -12.31 -2.26
C ALA A 14 -2.08 -11.34 -1.23
N ILE A 15 -1.53 -11.28 -0.03
CA ILE A 15 -1.79 -10.21 0.94
C ILE A 15 -0.61 -9.24 0.89
N LYS A 16 -0.80 -8.13 0.15
CA LYS A 16 0.25 -7.11 0.00
C LYS A 16 0.29 -6.19 1.19
N ILE A 17 1.39 -6.22 1.90
CA ILE A 17 1.66 -5.36 3.06
C ILE A 17 2.94 -4.56 2.87
N HIS A 18 3.20 -3.60 3.75
CA HIS A 18 4.52 -3.00 3.96
C HIS A 18 5.09 -3.53 5.28
N THR A 19 6.14 -4.32 5.20
CA THR A 19 6.72 -5.02 6.36
C THR A 19 7.61 -4.13 7.22
N GLY A 20 7.95 -2.93 6.73
CA GLY A 20 8.80 -1.95 7.43
C GLY A 20 10.29 -2.27 7.41
N GLU A 21 11.10 -1.29 7.80
CA GLU A 21 12.52 -1.50 8.13
C GLU A 21 12.68 -2.18 9.49
N LYS A 22 13.87 -2.71 9.79
CA LYS A 22 14.15 -3.37 11.07
C LYS A 22 13.75 -2.50 12.26
N ASN A 23 12.96 -3.09 13.16
CA ASN A 23 12.47 -2.45 14.38
C ASN A 23 11.67 -1.15 14.12
N GLY A 24 11.06 -0.99 12.95
CA GLY A 24 10.20 0.15 12.64
C GLY A 24 9.04 0.27 13.65
N PRO A 25 8.86 1.42 14.34
CA PRO A 25 7.93 1.51 15.47
C PRO A 25 6.45 1.55 15.07
N ASN A 26 6.16 1.97 13.84
CA ASN A 26 4.79 2.31 13.44
C ASN A 26 4.13 1.26 12.51
N ILE A 27 4.81 0.16 12.20
CA ILE A 27 4.30 -0.88 11.29
C ILE A 27 2.99 -1.50 11.80
N LEU A 28 2.21 -2.07 10.90
CA LEU A 28 0.95 -2.74 11.26
C LEU A 28 1.17 -3.78 12.35
N PRO A 29 0.23 -3.91 13.31
CA PRO A 29 0.29 -4.96 14.33
C PRO A 29 0.30 -6.34 13.68
N ARG A 30 1.23 -7.21 14.11
CA ARG A 30 1.34 -8.59 13.59
C ARG A 30 0.05 -9.37 13.80
N GLU A 31 -0.59 -9.20 14.96
CA GLU A 31 -1.84 -9.86 15.31
C GLU A 31 -2.97 -9.52 14.34
N MET A 32 -3.05 -8.28 13.88
CA MET A 32 -4.04 -7.86 12.88
C MET A 32 -3.79 -8.55 11.54
N VAL A 33 -2.54 -8.57 11.08
CA VAL A 33 -2.17 -9.20 9.81
C VAL A 33 -2.32 -10.72 9.88
N MET A 34 -1.94 -11.32 11.01
CA MET A 34 -2.11 -12.75 11.28
C MET A 34 -3.60 -13.13 11.25
N ALA A 35 -4.45 -12.36 11.92
CA ALA A 35 -5.89 -12.60 11.93
C ALA A 35 -6.47 -12.57 10.51
N LEU A 36 -6.11 -11.58 9.70
CA LEU A 36 -6.52 -11.54 8.29
C LEU A 36 -6.03 -12.76 7.53
N GLN A 37 -4.74 -13.08 7.63
CA GLN A 37 -4.12 -14.19 6.91
C GLN A 37 -4.78 -15.54 7.25
N GLN A 38 -5.11 -15.77 8.54
CA GLN A 38 -5.79 -16.99 8.99
C GLN A 38 -7.22 -17.12 8.46
N HIS A 39 -7.89 -16.01 8.14
CA HIS A 39 -9.24 -16.01 7.55
C HIS A 39 -9.25 -16.10 6.03
N VAL A 40 -8.06 -16.03 5.39
CA VAL A 40 -7.93 -16.12 3.93
C VAL A 40 -7.14 -17.38 3.58
N PRO A 41 -7.81 -18.48 3.22
CA PRO A 41 -7.14 -19.72 2.83
C PRO A 41 -6.19 -19.50 1.65
N ASP A 42 -5.13 -20.30 1.57
CA ASP A 42 -4.13 -20.30 0.50
C ASP A 42 -3.49 -18.92 0.25
N SER A 43 -3.38 -18.09 1.30
CA SER A 43 -2.77 -16.77 1.21
C SER A 43 -1.32 -16.75 1.67
N ASN A 44 -0.52 -15.91 1.02
CA ASN A 44 0.81 -15.53 1.46
C ASN A 44 0.88 -14.02 1.67
N LEU A 45 1.67 -13.57 2.64
CA LEU A 45 2.11 -12.18 2.65
C LEU A 45 3.08 -11.96 1.50
N VAL A 46 3.00 -10.80 0.85
CA VAL A 46 3.87 -10.49 -0.28
C VAL A 46 4.54 -9.12 -0.15
N GLU A 47 5.80 -9.04 -0.55
CA GLU A 47 6.64 -7.84 -0.59
C GLU A 47 7.63 -7.91 -1.74
N THR A 48 8.41 -6.83 -1.95
CA THR A 48 9.52 -6.77 -2.89
C THR A 48 10.74 -6.08 -2.26
N ASN A 49 11.92 -6.37 -2.78
CA ASN A 49 13.15 -5.74 -2.33
C ASN A 49 13.13 -4.22 -2.55
N THR A 50 13.90 -3.47 -1.75
CA THR A 50 13.97 -2.01 -1.89
C THR A 50 14.90 -1.57 -3.01
N PHE A 51 14.66 -0.36 -3.53
CA PHE A 51 15.54 0.30 -4.49
C PHE A 51 16.79 0.88 -3.81
N TYR A 52 16.60 1.50 -2.66
CA TYR A 52 17.70 2.05 -1.87
C TYR A 52 18.49 0.96 -1.17
N LYS A 53 19.79 1.20 -0.98
CA LYS A 53 20.68 0.32 -0.23
C LYS A 53 20.33 0.35 1.26
N GLY A 54 20.03 -0.80 1.81
CA GLY A 54 19.64 -1.00 3.21
C GLY A 54 19.42 -2.49 3.48
N ASP A 55 18.84 -2.82 4.63
CA ASP A 55 18.63 -4.20 5.04
C ASP A 55 17.76 -5.00 4.09
N ARG A 56 16.74 -4.36 3.48
CA ARG A 56 15.83 -4.98 2.52
C ARG A 56 16.28 -4.86 1.06
N TYR A 57 17.52 -4.42 0.80
CA TYR A 57 18.05 -4.30 -0.56
C TYR A 57 18.26 -5.65 -1.23
N THR A 58 18.69 -6.66 -0.50
CA THR A 58 18.86 -8.03 -0.99
C THR A 58 17.80 -8.94 -0.38
N THR A 59 17.41 -9.99 -1.12
CA THR A 59 16.45 -10.98 -0.61
C THR A 59 16.89 -11.60 0.73
N ALA A 60 18.15 -11.90 0.88
CA ALA A 60 18.68 -12.44 2.14
C ALA A 60 18.53 -11.45 3.32
N GLY A 61 18.92 -10.20 3.12
CA GLY A 61 18.74 -9.14 4.12
C GLY A 61 17.27 -8.83 4.41
N HIS A 62 16.44 -8.88 3.37
CA HIS A 62 15.00 -8.70 3.53
C HIS A 62 14.37 -9.81 4.37
N ARG A 63 14.71 -11.09 4.13
CA ARG A 63 14.26 -12.22 4.97
C ARG A 63 14.68 -12.06 6.42
N GLU A 64 15.89 -11.58 6.69
CA GLU A 64 16.33 -11.29 8.05
C GLU A 64 15.51 -10.14 8.68
N THR A 65 15.21 -9.09 7.92
CA THR A 65 14.33 -8.00 8.37
C THR A 65 12.94 -8.49 8.73
N LEU A 66 12.37 -9.35 7.89
CA LEU A 66 11.06 -9.98 8.15
C LEU A 66 11.07 -10.72 9.48
N LYS A 67 12.09 -11.52 9.74
CA LYS A 67 12.24 -12.26 10.99
C LYS A 67 12.38 -11.34 12.21
N VAL A 68 13.23 -10.31 12.10
CA VAL A 68 13.40 -9.32 13.19
C VAL A 68 12.09 -8.61 13.52
N ASN A 69 11.29 -8.30 12.50
CA ASN A 69 9.99 -7.64 12.67
C ASN A 69 8.86 -8.60 13.05
N GLY A 70 9.11 -9.92 13.18
CA GLY A 70 8.12 -10.92 13.58
C GLY A 70 7.10 -11.27 12.49
N TRP A 71 7.51 -11.23 11.22
CA TRP A 71 6.68 -11.63 10.07
C TRP A 71 6.85 -13.10 9.69
N ASP A 72 7.41 -13.92 10.56
CA ASP A 72 7.71 -15.33 10.35
C ASP A 72 6.58 -16.29 10.75
N PHE A 73 5.40 -15.77 11.09
CA PHE A 73 4.22 -16.58 11.41
C PHE A 73 3.57 -17.26 10.19
N CYS A 74 3.88 -16.79 8.98
CA CYS A 74 3.45 -17.40 7.72
C CYS A 74 4.49 -17.17 6.62
N THR A 75 4.26 -17.76 5.45
CA THR A 75 5.13 -17.53 4.29
C THR A 75 5.04 -16.08 3.83
N VAL A 76 6.18 -15.40 3.70
CA VAL A 76 6.32 -14.11 3.03
C VAL A 76 7.06 -14.31 1.73
N ASP A 77 6.38 -14.11 0.60
CA ASP A 77 6.97 -14.17 -0.74
C ASP A 77 7.61 -12.80 -1.06
N ILE A 78 8.91 -12.80 -1.27
CA ILE A 78 9.64 -11.64 -1.81
C ILE A 78 9.57 -11.76 -3.33
N MET A 79 8.51 -11.20 -3.89
CA MET A 79 8.02 -11.49 -5.25
C MET A 79 9.03 -11.22 -6.37
N ASP A 80 10.07 -10.42 -6.14
CA ASP A 80 11.12 -10.11 -7.10
C ASP A 80 12.39 -10.93 -6.94
N GLU A 81 12.40 -11.97 -6.06
CA GLU A 81 13.59 -12.81 -5.89
C GLU A 81 13.90 -13.66 -7.13
N GLU A 82 12.89 -14.03 -7.91
CA GLU A 82 13.04 -14.77 -9.17
C GLU A 82 13.11 -13.85 -10.41
N GLY A 83 13.19 -12.53 -10.19
CA GLY A 83 13.28 -11.53 -11.25
C GLY A 83 12.00 -10.74 -11.47
N ALA A 84 11.85 -10.21 -12.68
CA ALA A 84 10.78 -9.28 -13.04
C ALA A 84 10.13 -9.64 -14.37
N VAL A 85 8.96 -9.07 -14.62
CA VAL A 85 8.21 -9.15 -15.87
C VAL A 85 7.68 -7.76 -16.24
N MET A 86 7.63 -7.48 -17.54
CA MET A 86 7.02 -6.24 -18.03
C MET A 86 5.53 -6.43 -18.20
N LEU A 87 4.73 -5.59 -17.53
CA LEU A 87 3.28 -5.55 -17.69
C LEU A 87 2.86 -4.24 -18.37
N PRO A 88 1.86 -4.28 -19.27
CA PRO A 88 1.41 -3.08 -19.99
C PRO A 88 0.77 -2.06 -19.04
N VAL A 89 0.99 -0.78 -19.33
CA VAL A 89 0.35 0.36 -18.66
C VAL A 89 -0.62 1.01 -19.65
N LYS A 90 -1.89 0.63 -19.60
CA LYS A 90 -2.91 1.14 -20.51
C LYS A 90 -3.21 2.61 -20.24
N GLY A 91 -3.00 3.46 -21.23
CA GLY A 91 -3.24 4.91 -21.11
C GLY A 91 -2.19 5.68 -20.32
N GLY A 92 -1.05 5.06 -20.00
CA GLY A 92 0.07 5.75 -19.35
C GLY A 92 0.67 6.84 -20.24
N LYS A 93 1.02 7.96 -19.65
CA LYS A 93 1.74 9.06 -20.32
C LYS A 93 3.25 8.85 -20.30
N HIS A 94 3.74 8.17 -19.24
CA HIS A 94 5.14 8.06 -18.91
C HIS A 94 5.69 6.68 -19.23
N PHE A 95 4.85 5.64 -19.06
CA PHE A 95 5.22 4.26 -19.28
C PHE A 95 4.27 3.58 -20.26
N GLN A 96 4.82 2.80 -21.19
CA GLN A 96 4.04 1.84 -21.99
C GLN A 96 3.92 0.51 -21.26
N GLU A 97 4.95 0.16 -20.50
CA GLU A 97 5.05 -1.04 -19.69
C GLU A 97 5.76 -0.71 -18.38
N MET A 98 5.46 -1.47 -17.34
CA MET A 98 6.08 -1.35 -16.02
C MET A 98 6.73 -2.66 -15.61
N SER A 99 7.96 -2.59 -15.07
CA SER A 99 8.66 -3.75 -14.56
C SER A 99 8.11 -4.12 -13.17
N ILE A 100 7.45 -5.26 -13.11
CA ILE A 100 6.76 -5.80 -11.93
C ILE A 100 7.47 -7.07 -11.47
N ALA A 101 7.44 -7.33 -10.17
CA ALA A 101 7.99 -8.52 -9.56
C ALA A 101 7.36 -9.80 -10.16
N LYS A 102 8.20 -10.74 -10.60
CA LYS A 102 7.76 -11.91 -11.39
C LYS A 102 6.77 -12.79 -10.64
N ASN A 103 6.99 -13.02 -9.34
CA ASN A 103 6.14 -13.92 -8.56
C ASN A 103 4.73 -13.37 -8.33
N MET A 104 4.46 -12.08 -8.61
CA MET A 104 3.10 -11.55 -8.60
C MET A 104 2.17 -12.35 -9.52
N LEU A 105 2.70 -12.89 -10.63
CA LEU A 105 1.93 -13.68 -11.59
C LEU A 105 1.46 -15.04 -11.05
N ASN A 106 1.98 -15.48 -9.90
CA ASN A 106 1.60 -16.74 -9.25
C ASN A 106 0.33 -16.63 -8.40
N TYR A 107 -0.28 -15.45 -8.35
CA TYR A 107 -1.48 -15.17 -7.54
C TYR A 107 -2.69 -14.88 -8.41
N ASP A 108 -3.84 -15.44 -8.02
CA ASP A 108 -5.13 -15.25 -8.70
C ASP A 108 -5.85 -14.00 -8.22
N SER A 109 -5.57 -13.57 -6.98
CA SER A 109 -6.20 -12.39 -6.37
C SER A 109 -5.24 -11.70 -5.39
N MET A 110 -5.57 -10.44 -5.06
CA MET A 110 -4.75 -9.65 -4.13
C MET A 110 -5.62 -8.90 -3.10
N ILE A 111 -5.22 -8.97 -1.84
CA ILE A 111 -5.67 -8.08 -0.78
C ILE A 111 -4.56 -7.08 -0.51
N VAL A 112 -4.83 -5.80 -0.75
CA VAL A 112 -3.88 -4.71 -0.47
C VAL A 112 -4.13 -4.19 0.93
N LEU A 113 -3.40 -4.70 1.91
CA LEU A 113 -3.50 -4.25 3.31
C LEU A 113 -2.49 -3.16 3.58
N THR A 114 -2.97 -1.94 3.70
CA THR A 114 -2.15 -0.74 3.75
C THR A 114 -2.19 -0.09 5.12
N HIS A 115 -1.04 0.12 5.72
CA HIS A 115 -0.88 1.11 6.78
C HIS A 115 -0.93 2.50 6.14
N PHE A 116 -1.99 3.26 6.37
CA PHE A 116 -2.14 4.63 5.86
C PHE A 116 -1.30 5.61 6.70
N LYS A 117 -0.49 6.44 6.06
CA LYS A 117 0.45 7.35 6.74
C LYS A 117 1.00 8.41 5.78
N GLY A 118 1.76 9.37 6.33
CA GLY A 118 2.55 10.31 5.54
C GLY A 118 3.69 9.66 4.77
N HIS A 119 4.29 10.42 3.86
CA HIS A 119 5.47 10.00 3.11
C HIS A 119 6.30 11.19 2.65
N THR A 120 7.62 11.09 2.80
CA THR A 120 8.56 12.18 2.53
C THR A 120 8.53 12.66 1.07
N MET A 121 8.41 11.77 0.09
CA MET A 121 8.34 12.14 -1.33
C MET A 121 6.90 12.21 -1.84
N GLY A 122 6.06 11.25 -1.45
CA GLY A 122 4.71 11.05 -1.99
C GLY A 122 3.60 11.82 -1.26
N GLY A 123 3.91 12.53 -0.18
CA GLY A 123 2.91 13.19 0.67
C GLY A 123 2.21 12.19 1.58
N PHE A 124 1.59 11.16 1.03
CA PHE A 124 0.99 10.06 1.79
C PHE A 124 1.24 8.69 1.13
N GLY A 125 0.99 7.64 1.88
CA GLY A 125 1.01 6.28 1.41
C GLY A 125 -0.33 5.59 1.71
N GLY A 126 -1.19 5.52 0.69
CA GLY A 126 -2.41 4.74 0.64
C GLY A 126 -2.24 3.44 -0.14
N SER A 127 -3.37 2.82 -0.52
CA SER A 127 -3.40 1.57 -1.29
C SER A 127 -2.69 1.70 -2.64
N MET A 128 -2.88 2.84 -3.34
CA MET A 128 -2.21 3.08 -4.63
C MET A 128 -0.69 3.01 -4.46
N LYS A 129 -0.12 3.76 -3.52
CA LYS A 129 1.32 3.75 -3.28
C LYS A 129 1.83 2.38 -2.83
N ASN A 130 1.04 1.65 -2.01
CA ASN A 130 1.43 0.32 -1.53
C ASN A 130 1.70 -0.64 -2.70
N ILE A 131 0.82 -0.71 -3.70
CA ILE A 131 1.03 -1.56 -4.87
C ILE A 131 1.98 -0.95 -5.89
N ALA A 132 1.98 0.38 -6.07
CA ALA A 132 2.86 1.06 -7.02
C ALA A 132 4.35 0.79 -6.76
N ILE A 133 4.76 0.96 -5.49
CA ILE A 133 6.14 0.72 -5.07
C ILE A 133 6.33 -0.76 -4.72
N GLY A 134 5.35 -1.36 -4.05
CA GLY A 134 5.49 -2.68 -3.45
C GLY A 134 5.30 -3.86 -4.40
N ASN A 135 4.85 -3.65 -5.65
CA ASN A 135 4.80 -4.67 -6.69
C ASN A 135 5.81 -4.43 -7.81
N ALA A 136 6.33 -3.22 -7.94
CA ALA A 136 7.49 -2.94 -8.79
C ALA A 136 8.71 -3.70 -8.26
N ASP A 137 9.47 -4.35 -9.15
CA ASP A 137 10.70 -5.02 -8.72
C ASP A 137 11.75 -4.03 -8.21
N GLY A 138 12.61 -4.49 -7.30
CA GLY A 138 13.55 -3.65 -6.59
C GLY A 138 14.67 -3.05 -7.44
N ARG A 139 14.88 -3.51 -8.67
CA ARG A 139 16.02 -3.09 -9.52
C ARG A 139 15.58 -2.21 -10.67
N ILE A 140 14.69 -2.69 -11.51
CA ILE A 140 14.24 -1.99 -12.72
C ILE A 140 12.99 -1.17 -12.41
N GLY A 141 11.94 -1.82 -11.93
CA GLY A 141 10.64 -1.17 -11.72
C GLY A 141 10.70 0.01 -10.76
N LYS A 142 11.33 -0.17 -9.60
CA LYS A 142 11.48 0.95 -8.65
C LYS A 142 12.40 2.04 -9.20
N ALA A 143 13.43 1.71 -9.99
CA ALA A 143 14.23 2.72 -10.66
C ALA A 143 13.39 3.54 -11.65
N MET A 144 12.56 2.91 -12.47
CA MET A 144 11.64 3.60 -13.41
C MET A 144 10.77 4.64 -12.72
N LEU A 145 10.35 4.38 -11.47
CA LEU A 145 9.52 5.31 -10.70
C LEU A 145 10.27 6.57 -10.27
N HIS A 146 11.57 6.44 -9.99
CA HIS A 146 12.35 7.49 -9.32
C HIS A 146 13.27 8.26 -10.26
N THR A 147 13.70 7.68 -11.38
CA THR A 147 14.69 8.30 -12.26
C THR A 147 14.67 7.76 -13.68
N SER A 148 15.12 8.59 -14.63
CA SER A 148 15.59 8.17 -15.96
C SER A 148 17.13 8.13 -16.04
N ASP A 149 17.80 8.68 -15.03
CA ASP A 149 19.26 8.80 -14.97
C ASP A 149 19.82 7.99 -13.78
N PRO A 150 20.50 6.86 -14.02
CA PRO A 150 21.11 6.07 -12.97
C PRO A 150 22.12 6.82 -12.09
N SER A 151 22.70 7.93 -12.59
CA SER A 151 23.61 8.78 -11.80
C SER A 151 22.88 9.67 -10.80
N ASN A 152 21.57 9.89 -10.99
CA ASN A 152 20.69 10.64 -10.10
C ASN A 152 19.48 9.79 -9.70
N PRO A 153 19.62 8.85 -8.77
CA PRO A 153 18.58 7.84 -8.46
C PRO A 153 17.29 8.42 -7.89
N TRP A 154 17.24 9.71 -7.55
CA TRP A 154 16.08 10.41 -7.00
C TRP A 154 15.71 11.65 -7.84
N GLU A 155 15.86 11.54 -9.17
CA GLU A 155 15.60 12.62 -10.10
C GLU A 155 14.16 13.12 -10.06
N TYR A 156 13.22 12.16 -10.08
CA TYR A 156 11.79 12.49 -10.09
C TYR A 156 11.30 12.83 -8.70
N SER A 157 10.62 13.94 -8.60
CA SER A 157 10.00 14.43 -7.36
C SER A 157 8.59 14.91 -7.62
N GLN A 158 7.85 15.15 -6.56
CA GLN A 158 6.51 15.76 -6.59
C GLN A 158 5.59 15.11 -7.66
N GLU A 159 4.98 15.91 -8.53
CA GLU A 159 3.94 15.45 -9.46
C GLU A 159 4.40 14.31 -10.37
N ARG A 160 5.61 14.40 -10.93
CA ARG A 160 6.13 13.33 -11.80
C ARG A 160 6.22 11.99 -11.07
N PHE A 161 6.71 12.00 -9.84
CA PHE A 161 6.78 10.79 -9.02
C PHE A 161 5.38 10.22 -8.69
N MET A 162 4.40 11.11 -8.38
CA MET A 162 3.02 10.68 -8.13
C MET A 162 2.39 10.04 -9.36
N GLU A 163 2.59 10.64 -10.54
CA GLU A 163 2.10 10.14 -11.81
C GLU A 163 2.73 8.79 -12.17
N ASN A 164 4.05 8.66 -12.01
CA ASN A 164 4.74 7.39 -12.20
C ASN A 164 4.21 6.28 -11.28
N MET A 165 3.95 6.61 -10.01
CA MET A 165 3.36 5.65 -9.07
C MET A 165 1.96 5.20 -9.52
N ALA A 166 1.10 6.11 -9.95
CA ALA A 166 -0.24 5.75 -10.41
C ALA A 166 -0.18 4.85 -11.65
N GLU A 167 0.74 5.12 -12.59
CA GLU A 167 0.94 4.25 -13.75
C GLU A 167 1.47 2.87 -13.39
N SER A 168 2.37 2.77 -12.41
CA SER A 168 2.82 1.49 -11.87
C SER A 168 1.68 0.72 -11.20
N ALA A 169 0.89 1.40 -10.36
CA ALA A 169 -0.28 0.79 -9.74
C ALA A 169 -1.29 0.30 -10.77
N LYS A 170 -1.45 1.04 -11.88
CA LYS A 170 -2.35 0.66 -12.97
C LYS A 170 -1.96 -0.69 -13.61
N ALA A 171 -0.68 -0.96 -13.81
CA ALA A 171 -0.25 -2.26 -14.31
C ALA A 171 -0.72 -3.42 -13.40
N THR A 172 -0.66 -3.22 -12.09
CA THR A 172 -1.17 -4.20 -11.11
C THR A 172 -2.68 -4.30 -11.11
N THR A 173 -3.40 -3.17 -11.09
CA THR A 173 -4.87 -3.18 -11.08
C THR A 173 -5.45 -3.77 -12.35
N ASP A 174 -4.86 -3.48 -13.50
CA ASP A 174 -5.28 -4.04 -14.79
C ASP A 174 -5.00 -5.55 -14.88
N PHE A 175 -3.94 -6.05 -14.23
CA PHE A 175 -3.62 -7.47 -14.16
C PHE A 175 -4.65 -8.25 -13.34
N PHE A 176 -4.97 -7.82 -12.13
CA PHE A 176 -5.93 -8.51 -11.27
C PHE A 176 -7.39 -8.22 -11.63
N GLY A 177 -7.68 -7.11 -12.31
CA GLY A 177 -9.03 -6.72 -12.71
C GLY A 177 -9.96 -6.60 -11.49
N LYS A 178 -10.97 -7.49 -11.40
CA LYS A 178 -11.92 -7.52 -10.27
C LYS A 178 -11.45 -8.38 -9.08
N GLN A 179 -10.30 -9.02 -9.18
CA GLN A 179 -9.76 -9.92 -8.16
C GLN A 179 -8.80 -9.20 -7.21
N ILE A 180 -9.04 -7.93 -6.94
CA ILE A 180 -8.23 -7.12 -6.03
C ILE A 180 -9.14 -6.29 -5.11
N ILE A 181 -8.81 -6.25 -3.82
CA ILE A 181 -9.46 -5.42 -2.82
C ILE A 181 -8.44 -4.60 -2.07
N TYR A 182 -8.86 -3.47 -1.55
CA TYR A 182 -8.01 -2.48 -0.90
C TYR A 182 -8.50 -2.22 0.50
N ILE A 183 -7.59 -2.26 1.47
CA ILE A 183 -7.85 -2.01 2.88
C ILE A 183 -6.83 -0.98 3.37
N ASN A 184 -7.31 0.19 3.79
CA ASN A 184 -6.49 1.21 4.42
C ASN A 184 -6.73 1.20 5.93
N VAL A 185 -5.67 1.00 6.69
CA VAL A 185 -5.67 1.05 8.16
C VAL A 185 -5.17 2.42 8.60
N LEU A 186 -6.10 3.29 9.00
CA LEU A 186 -5.85 4.66 9.46
C LEU A 186 -5.58 4.64 10.96
N ARG A 187 -4.47 4.06 11.34
CA ARG A 187 -4.03 3.86 12.71
C ARG A 187 -2.54 4.16 12.83
N ASN A 188 -2.14 4.77 13.93
CA ASN A 188 -0.74 5.06 14.22
C ASN A 188 -0.07 5.84 13.06
N MET A 189 -0.81 6.82 12.54
CA MET A 189 -0.44 7.57 11.33
C MET A 189 0.66 8.59 11.62
N SER A 190 1.91 8.21 11.29
CA SER A 190 3.04 9.13 11.28
C SER A 190 3.06 9.98 10.01
N VAL A 191 3.72 11.14 10.06
CA VAL A 191 4.07 11.93 8.87
C VAL A 191 5.11 11.22 7.99
N ASP A 192 5.80 10.22 8.53
CA ASP A 192 6.80 9.43 7.83
C ASP A 192 6.28 8.02 7.50
N CYS A 193 6.86 7.45 6.46
CA CYS A 193 6.59 6.09 6.05
C CYS A 193 7.35 5.09 6.94
N ASP A 194 6.83 3.87 7.06
CA ASP A 194 7.52 2.75 7.72
C ASP A 194 8.90 2.43 7.12
N CYS A 195 9.19 2.95 5.91
CA CYS A 195 10.51 2.89 5.30
C CYS A 195 11.54 3.84 5.94
N ALA A 196 11.13 4.73 6.84
CA ALA A 196 12.04 5.53 7.66
C ALA A 196 12.59 4.73 8.87
N GLY A 197 12.03 3.56 9.15
CA GLY A 197 12.48 2.70 10.24
C GLY A 197 12.45 3.42 11.58
N LEU A 198 13.54 3.32 12.34
CA LEU A 198 13.69 3.96 13.64
C LEU A 198 13.72 5.49 13.60
N ALA A 199 13.93 6.09 12.41
CA ALA A 199 13.93 7.54 12.22
C ALA A 199 12.52 8.11 11.96
N ALA A 200 11.49 7.24 11.84
CA ALA A 200 10.11 7.70 11.64
C ALA A 200 9.65 8.54 12.83
N ALA A 201 9.06 9.70 12.54
CA ALA A 201 8.46 10.54 13.56
C ALA A 201 7.33 9.80 14.30
N PRO A 202 7.10 10.07 15.58
CA PRO A 202 5.96 9.51 16.28
C PRO A 202 4.65 10.00 15.64
N PRO A 203 3.59 9.17 15.64
CA PRO A 203 2.27 9.60 15.17
C PRO A 203 1.71 10.74 16.01
N THR A 204 1.19 11.77 15.34
CA THR A 204 0.50 12.91 15.95
C THR A 204 -0.98 12.95 15.57
N THR A 205 -1.36 12.27 14.50
CA THR A 205 -2.74 12.15 14.03
C THR A 205 -3.44 10.97 14.73
N PRO A 206 -4.64 11.17 15.32
CA PRO A 206 -5.35 10.10 16.01
C PRO A 206 -5.79 8.99 15.07
N ASP A 207 -5.96 7.80 15.61
CA ASP A 207 -6.53 6.66 14.89
C ASP A 207 -7.97 6.97 14.44
N ILE A 208 -8.31 6.60 13.20
CA ILE A 208 -9.65 6.83 12.63
C ILE A 208 -10.39 5.51 12.47
N GLY A 209 -9.73 4.47 11.95
CA GLY A 209 -10.34 3.19 11.72
C GLY A 209 -9.76 2.45 10.52
N ILE A 210 -10.57 1.55 9.95
CA ILE A 210 -10.20 0.73 8.80
C ILE A 210 -11.21 0.95 7.70
N LEU A 211 -10.74 1.27 6.51
CA LEU A 211 -11.55 1.43 5.30
C LEU A 211 -11.28 0.26 4.35
N ALA A 212 -12.31 -0.22 3.68
CA ALA A 212 -12.19 -1.24 2.65
C ALA A 212 -13.02 -0.89 1.41
N SER A 213 -12.50 -1.17 0.22
CA SER A 213 -13.19 -0.97 -1.05
C SER A 213 -12.65 -1.91 -2.13
N THR A 214 -13.43 -2.15 -3.16
CA THR A 214 -12.99 -2.73 -4.44
C THR A 214 -12.49 -1.67 -5.42
N ASP A 215 -12.58 -0.39 -5.04
CA ASP A 215 -12.15 0.74 -5.85
C ASP A 215 -10.97 1.44 -5.15
N ILE A 216 -9.81 1.44 -5.83
CA ILE A 216 -8.55 1.97 -5.27
C ILE A 216 -8.60 3.49 -5.07
N LEU A 217 -9.26 4.22 -5.98
CA LEU A 217 -9.37 5.66 -5.86
C LEU A 217 -10.34 6.02 -4.72
N ALA A 218 -11.47 5.33 -4.63
CA ALA A 218 -12.46 5.56 -3.58
C ALA A 218 -11.87 5.35 -2.18
N VAL A 219 -11.10 4.28 -1.95
CA VAL A 219 -10.52 4.02 -0.61
C VAL A 219 -9.46 5.04 -0.23
N ASP A 220 -8.59 5.44 -1.17
CA ASP A 220 -7.56 6.44 -0.92
C ASP A 220 -8.17 7.84 -0.76
N GLN A 221 -9.20 8.21 -1.57
CA GLN A 221 -9.96 9.46 -1.43
C GLN A 221 -10.64 9.53 -0.07
N ALA A 222 -11.39 8.48 0.31
CA ALA A 222 -12.07 8.44 1.60
C ALA A 222 -11.09 8.56 2.79
N SER A 223 -9.91 7.96 2.67
CA SER A 223 -8.86 8.06 3.69
C SER A 223 -8.37 9.50 3.86
N ILE A 224 -8.14 10.21 2.76
CA ILE A 224 -7.76 11.64 2.78
C ILE A 224 -8.88 12.49 3.35
N ASP A 225 -10.11 12.28 2.93
CA ASP A 225 -11.27 13.07 3.38
C ASP A 225 -11.48 12.93 4.88
N LEU A 226 -11.36 11.72 5.43
CA LEU A 226 -11.46 11.47 6.87
C LEU A 226 -10.33 12.14 7.67
N VAL A 227 -9.09 12.09 7.17
CA VAL A 227 -7.98 12.82 7.80
C VAL A 227 -8.22 14.32 7.77
N PHE A 228 -8.67 14.86 6.63
CA PHE A 228 -8.91 16.31 6.47
C PHE A 228 -10.14 16.80 7.23
N ALA A 229 -11.07 15.91 7.57
CA ALA A 229 -12.23 16.22 8.41
C ALA A 229 -11.90 16.30 9.92
N LEU A 230 -10.73 15.85 10.34
CA LEU A 230 -10.29 15.97 11.75
C LEU A 230 -10.16 17.46 12.17
N PRO A 231 -10.23 17.76 13.48
CA PRO A 231 -9.93 19.09 14.00
C PRO A 231 -8.52 19.55 13.58
N ASP A 232 -8.33 20.83 13.32
CA ASP A 232 -7.08 21.39 12.78
C ASP A 232 -5.83 20.96 13.55
N ALA A 233 -5.87 20.98 14.86
CA ALA A 233 -4.72 20.56 15.68
C ALA A 233 -4.38 19.08 15.53
N ALA A 234 -5.35 18.23 15.18
CA ALA A 234 -5.17 16.79 15.06
C ALA A 234 -4.68 16.34 13.68
N LYS A 235 -4.99 17.11 12.64
CA LYS A 235 -4.62 16.80 11.26
C LYS A 235 -3.39 17.56 10.75
N HIS A 236 -3.01 18.65 11.44
CA HIS A 236 -2.05 19.65 10.96
C HIS A 236 -0.79 19.04 10.34
N ASP A 237 -0.09 18.19 11.07
CA ASP A 237 1.22 17.68 10.61
C ASP A 237 1.08 16.76 9.41
N LEU A 238 0.06 15.90 9.42
CA LEU A 238 -0.18 14.96 8.31
C LEU A 238 -0.73 15.69 7.07
N GLN A 239 -1.64 16.64 7.26
CA GLN A 239 -2.15 17.49 6.19
C GLN A 239 -1.02 18.30 5.56
N GLU A 240 -0.18 18.97 6.36
CA GLU A 240 0.97 19.73 5.87
C GLU A 240 1.91 18.85 5.05
N ARG A 241 2.21 17.62 5.53
CA ARG A 241 3.04 16.67 4.79
C ARG A 241 2.41 16.32 3.44
N ILE A 242 1.11 16.05 3.38
CA ILE A 242 0.38 15.71 2.16
C ILE A 242 0.42 16.88 1.16
N GLU A 243 0.09 18.09 1.62
CA GLU A 243 -0.01 19.28 0.78
C GLU A 243 1.36 19.79 0.31
N SER A 244 2.35 19.88 1.20
CA SER A 244 3.71 20.35 0.86
C SER A 244 4.41 19.46 -0.16
N ARG A 245 4.05 18.19 -0.23
CA ARG A 245 4.55 17.23 -1.23
C ARG A 245 3.63 17.10 -2.45
N ARG A 246 2.55 17.90 -2.54
CA ARG A 246 1.52 17.79 -3.59
C ARG A 246 0.91 16.39 -3.67
N GLY A 247 0.76 15.72 -2.52
CA GLY A 247 0.34 14.31 -2.44
C GLY A 247 -1.01 14.04 -3.08
N LEU A 248 -1.93 15.02 -3.12
CA LEU A 248 -3.24 14.91 -3.77
C LEU A 248 -3.15 14.68 -5.30
N ARG A 249 -1.98 14.89 -5.91
CA ARG A 249 -1.76 14.50 -7.30
C ARG A 249 -1.94 13.00 -7.53
N GLN A 250 -1.69 12.18 -6.53
CA GLN A 250 -1.96 10.73 -6.58
C GLN A 250 -3.43 10.48 -6.93
N LEU A 251 -4.37 11.15 -6.26
CA LEU A 251 -5.82 10.98 -6.47
C LEU A 251 -6.26 11.51 -7.83
N SER A 252 -5.88 12.75 -8.15
CA SER A 252 -6.26 13.37 -9.40
C SER A 252 -5.73 12.61 -10.62
N TYR A 253 -4.52 12.06 -10.54
CA TYR A 253 -3.95 11.31 -11.66
C TYR A 253 -4.55 9.91 -11.80
N MET A 254 -4.88 9.22 -10.69
CA MET A 254 -5.67 7.99 -10.76
C MET A 254 -7.01 8.20 -11.47
N LYS A 255 -7.67 9.34 -11.22
CA LYS A 255 -8.90 9.72 -11.92
C LYS A 255 -8.66 9.93 -13.42
N GLU A 256 -7.59 10.63 -13.81
CA GLU A 256 -7.20 10.79 -15.22
C GLU A 256 -6.95 9.44 -15.91
N LEU A 257 -6.39 8.47 -15.20
CA LEU A 257 -6.13 7.11 -15.69
C LEU A 257 -7.36 6.19 -15.61
N SER A 258 -8.51 6.69 -15.16
CA SER A 258 -9.74 5.90 -14.97
C SER A 258 -9.53 4.67 -14.08
N MET A 259 -8.81 4.83 -12.98
CA MET A 259 -8.51 3.74 -12.03
C MET A 259 -9.60 3.54 -10.97
N GLY A 260 -10.63 4.36 -10.96
CA GLY A 260 -11.74 4.29 -10.01
C GLY A 260 -12.53 5.60 -9.94
N ASN A 261 -13.33 5.75 -8.88
CA ASN A 261 -14.18 6.90 -8.64
C ASN A 261 -13.74 7.67 -7.40
N ASP A 262 -13.72 9.00 -7.50
CA ASP A 262 -13.46 9.90 -6.37
C ASP A 262 -14.75 10.25 -5.59
N GLN A 263 -15.90 9.80 -6.06
CA GLN A 263 -17.17 9.88 -5.34
C GLN A 263 -17.57 8.50 -4.84
N TYR A 264 -17.86 8.41 -3.57
CA TYR A 264 -18.11 7.15 -2.87
C TYR A 264 -19.21 7.33 -1.82
N GLU A 265 -19.80 6.24 -1.40
CA GLU A 265 -20.65 6.16 -0.21
C GLU A 265 -19.86 5.51 0.91
N LEU A 266 -19.78 6.19 2.06
CA LEU A 266 -19.15 5.62 3.26
C LEU A 266 -20.19 4.90 4.11
N ILE A 267 -20.08 3.56 4.15
CA ILE A 267 -20.96 2.71 4.95
C ILE A 267 -20.21 2.35 6.24
N THR A 268 -20.72 2.83 7.37
CA THR A 268 -20.17 2.49 8.68
C THR A 268 -20.73 1.15 9.14
N ILE A 269 -19.82 0.17 9.31
CA ILE A 269 -20.12 -1.12 9.92
C ILE A 269 -19.84 -0.98 11.42
N CYS A 270 -20.87 -0.73 12.22
CA CYS A 270 -20.74 -0.69 13.67
C CYS A 270 -20.89 -2.10 14.22
N LEU A 271 -19.84 -2.67 14.77
CA LEU A 271 -19.99 -3.80 15.69
C LEU A 271 -20.56 -3.23 16.99
N LEU A 272 -21.88 -3.25 17.13
CA LEU A 272 -22.51 -3.11 18.44
C LEU A 272 -22.07 -4.33 19.25
N TYR A 273 -21.06 -4.16 20.08
CA TYR A 273 -20.93 -5.03 21.25
C TYR A 273 -22.16 -4.76 22.11
N THR A 274 -23.19 -5.59 21.98
CA THR A 274 -24.23 -5.64 22.96
C THR A 274 -23.59 -6.12 24.25
N SER A 275 -23.50 -5.24 25.22
CA SER A 275 -23.08 -5.52 26.59
C SER A 275 -24.19 -6.28 27.34
N ASP A 276 -24.75 -7.34 26.76
CA ASP A 276 -25.77 -8.16 27.34
C ASP A 276 -25.22 -9.53 27.83
N ALA A 277 -24.08 -9.46 28.53
CA ALA A 277 -23.57 -10.65 29.22
C ALA A 277 -23.01 -10.27 30.61
N ALA A 278 -23.76 -9.48 31.36
CA ALA A 278 -23.48 -9.26 32.77
C ALA A 278 -24.80 -8.98 33.53
N ASP A 279 -25.70 -9.92 33.54
CA ASP A 279 -26.75 -10.07 34.56
C ASP A 279 -27.41 -11.45 34.40
N GLU A 280 -26.71 -12.50 34.87
CA GLU A 280 -27.28 -13.71 35.45
C GLU A 280 -26.26 -14.36 36.38
#